data_9a5318ada77807539c9b1c06649cad70
#
_entry.id   9a5318ada77807539c9b1c06649cad70
#
_cell.length_a   1.000
_cell.length_b   1.000
_cell.length_c   1.000
_cell.angle_alpha   90.00
_cell.angle_beta   90.00
_cell.angle_gamma   90.00
#
_symmetry.space_group_name_H-M   'P 1'
#
loop_
_entity.id
_entity.type
_entity.pdbx_description
1 polymer ?
#
loop_
_entity_poly.entity_id
_entity_poly.type
_entity_poly.pdbx_seq_one_letter_code
_entity_poly.pdbx_strand_id
1 'polypeptide(L)'
;MVIKRLRQIKKEIRVIGVAAQCDPVGITIIGVVFRGSLWLDGVLKTHSAGVDMTEAISEMIKRSQHYGQIRVILLSRFSLPMEAKISSNNLSVNVGRPVIFLGGGEEPIYTWRNRGEQAVFSASGISRWSAESILKASTREGVTPEALRVATLTLSALHNRVDAQGINRTPPG
;
A
#
# COMPACT_ATOMS: atom_id res chain seq x y z
N MET A 1 -11.16 19.43 2.79
CA MET A 1 -11.16 17.98 2.42
C MET A 1 -12.47 17.37 2.86
N VAL A 2 -13.23 16.78 1.95
CA VAL A 2 -14.50 16.13 2.29
C VAL A 2 -14.19 14.75 2.90
N ILE A 3 -14.48 14.58 4.20
CA ILE A 3 -14.36 13.27 4.87
C ILE A 3 -15.52 12.42 4.39
N LYS A 4 -15.23 11.39 3.57
CA LYS A 4 -16.23 10.38 3.22
C LYS A 4 -16.58 9.57 4.47
N ARG A 5 -17.79 9.75 4.98
CA ARG A 5 -18.34 8.85 6.01
C ARG A 5 -18.63 7.50 5.37
N LEU A 6 -17.78 6.51 5.63
CA LEU A 6 -18.12 5.12 5.39
C LEU A 6 -19.16 4.72 6.45
N ARG A 7 -20.42 4.65 6.05
CA ARG A 7 -21.56 4.38 6.97
C ARG A 7 -21.47 3.02 7.65
N GLN A 8 -20.78 2.05 7.05
CA GLN A 8 -20.55 0.73 7.61
C GLN A 8 -19.32 0.10 6.97
N ILE A 9 -18.34 -0.28 7.79
CA ILE A 9 -17.16 -1.00 7.32
C ILE A 9 -17.49 -2.48 7.33
N LYS A 10 -17.60 -3.03 6.11
CA LYS A 10 -17.83 -4.46 5.91
C LYS A 10 -16.52 -5.22 6.10
N LYS A 11 -16.59 -6.45 6.62
CA LYS A 11 -15.43 -7.36 6.73
C LYS A 11 -14.76 -7.63 5.37
N GLU A 12 -15.50 -7.47 4.29
CA GLU A 12 -15.05 -7.66 2.89
C GLU A 12 -14.71 -6.36 2.18
N ILE A 13 -14.37 -5.30 2.92
CA ILE A 13 -13.94 -4.04 2.29
C ILE A 13 -12.73 -4.29 1.40
N ARG A 14 -12.75 -3.76 0.17
CA ARG A 14 -11.59 -3.85 -0.73
C ARG A 14 -10.60 -2.75 -0.43
N VAL A 15 -9.39 -3.18 -0.12
CA VAL A 15 -8.24 -2.32 0.14
C VAL A 15 -7.13 -2.63 -0.84
N ILE A 16 -6.29 -1.64 -1.16
CA ILE A 16 -5.05 -1.86 -1.89
C ILE A 16 -3.86 -1.55 -0.96
N GLY A 17 -2.98 -2.52 -0.80
CA GLY A 17 -1.70 -2.35 -0.11
C GLY A 17 -0.60 -2.08 -1.13
N VAL A 18 0.26 -1.09 -0.87
CA VAL A 18 1.33 -0.68 -1.77
C VAL A 18 2.68 -0.94 -1.13
N ALA A 19 3.56 -1.62 -1.89
CA ALA A 19 4.97 -1.79 -1.58
C ALA A 19 5.83 -1.30 -2.74
N ALA A 20 7.02 -0.80 -2.45
CA ALA A 20 7.92 -0.27 -3.46
C ALA A 20 9.38 -0.53 -3.10
N GLN A 21 10.22 -0.63 -4.12
CA GLN A 21 11.66 -0.86 -3.98
C GLN A 21 12.41 -0.09 -5.07
N CYS A 22 13.55 0.49 -4.68
CA CYS A 22 14.47 1.10 -5.64
C CYS A 22 15.12 0.03 -6.52
N ASP A 23 15.28 0.34 -7.77
CA ASP A 23 16.05 -0.41 -8.76
C ASP A 23 16.98 0.54 -9.54
N PRO A 24 17.88 0.07 -10.41
CA PRO A 24 18.85 0.94 -11.09
C PRO A 24 18.26 2.07 -11.95
N VAL A 25 16.97 1.99 -12.30
CA VAL A 25 16.30 2.94 -13.21
C VAL A 25 15.17 3.72 -12.53
N GLY A 26 14.96 3.53 -11.23
CA GLY A 26 13.93 4.24 -10.47
C GLY A 26 13.33 3.42 -9.32
N ILE A 27 12.02 3.38 -9.23
CA ILE A 27 11.29 2.67 -8.17
C ILE A 27 10.25 1.75 -8.80
N THR A 28 10.35 0.45 -8.53
CA THR A 28 9.30 -0.52 -8.84
C THR A 28 8.25 -0.50 -7.74
N ILE A 29 6.98 -0.40 -8.12
CA ILE A 29 5.83 -0.27 -7.23
C ILE A 29 4.87 -1.43 -7.49
N ILE A 30 4.45 -2.11 -6.42
CA ILE A 30 3.46 -3.18 -6.44
C ILE A 30 2.24 -2.74 -5.62
N GLY A 31 1.06 -2.90 -6.19
CA GLY A 31 -0.21 -2.75 -5.50
C GLY A 31 -0.93 -4.09 -5.43
N VAL A 32 -1.39 -4.48 -4.26
CA VAL A 32 -2.13 -5.72 -4.05
C VAL A 32 -3.53 -5.41 -3.54
N VAL A 33 -4.53 -5.84 -4.28
CA VAL A 33 -5.94 -5.63 -3.94
C VAL A 33 -6.44 -6.83 -3.15
N PHE A 34 -6.91 -6.57 -1.94
CA PHE A 34 -7.47 -7.56 -1.02
C PHE A 34 -8.90 -7.24 -0.67
N ARG A 35 -9.70 -8.28 -0.48
CA ARG A 35 -11.05 -8.23 0.06
C ARG A 35 -11.00 -8.65 1.52
N GLY A 36 -11.10 -7.67 2.43
CA GLY A 36 -10.84 -7.86 3.85
C GLY A 36 -9.42 -8.36 4.11
N SER A 37 -9.29 -9.44 4.87
CA SER A 37 -8.02 -10.11 5.18
C SER A 37 -7.87 -11.50 4.57
N LEU A 38 -8.81 -11.93 3.70
CA LEU A 38 -8.90 -13.35 3.27
C LEU A 38 -8.68 -13.56 1.78
N TRP A 39 -9.10 -12.61 0.92
CA TRP A 39 -9.17 -12.85 -0.52
C TRP A 39 -8.30 -11.87 -1.30
N LEU A 40 -7.36 -12.41 -2.05
CA LEU A 40 -6.58 -11.68 -3.04
C LEU A 40 -7.43 -11.50 -4.30
N ASP A 41 -7.75 -10.25 -4.66
CA ASP A 41 -8.52 -9.91 -5.86
C ASP A 41 -7.64 -9.52 -7.05
N GLY A 42 -6.44 -9.00 -6.84
CA GLY A 42 -5.54 -8.62 -7.92
C GLY A 42 -4.18 -8.09 -7.48
N VAL A 43 -3.26 -8.08 -8.43
CA VAL A 43 -1.92 -7.51 -8.28
C VAL A 43 -1.68 -6.52 -9.40
N LEU A 44 -1.24 -5.32 -9.04
CA LEU A 44 -0.90 -4.22 -9.94
C LEU A 44 0.60 -3.96 -9.88
N LYS A 45 1.17 -3.49 -10.96
CA LYS A 45 2.57 -3.09 -11.03
C LYS A 45 2.71 -1.79 -11.81
N THR A 46 3.57 -0.91 -11.33
CA THR A 46 4.03 0.27 -12.07
C THR A 46 5.47 0.59 -11.73
N HIS A 47 6.01 1.59 -12.40
CA HIS A 47 7.36 2.08 -12.18
C HIS A 47 7.36 3.61 -12.12
N SER A 48 8.17 4.17 -11.23
CA SER A 48 8.43 5.61 -11.14
C SER A 48 9.90 5.87 -11.40
N ALA A 49 10.20 6.79 -12.32
CA ALA A 49 11.57 7.22 -12.60
C ALA A 49 12.14 8.15 -11.52
N GLY A 50 11.29 8.78 -10.70
CA GLY A 50 11.67 9.70 -9.65
C GLY A 50 11.39 9.13 -8.25
N VAL A 51 11.84 9.86 -7.22
CA VAL A 51 11.64 9.49 -5.80
C VAL A 51 10.22 9.79 -5.31
N ASP A 52 9.47 10.67 -5.97
CA ASP A 52 8.07 10.93 -5.65
C ASP A 52 7.17 9.93 -6.36
N MET A 53 6.56 9.07 -5.57
CA MET A 53 5.71 7.99 -6.05
C MET A 53 4.23 8.36 -6.09
N THR A 54 3.84 9.54 -5.62
CA THR A 54 2.42 9.92 -5.46
C THR A 54 1.65 9.80 -6.77
N GLU A 55 2.20 10.35 -7.85
CA GLU A 55 1.56 10.31 -9.16
C GLU A 55 1.52 8.90 -9.76
N ALA A 56 2.65 8.18 -9.69
CA ALA A 56 2.74 6.82 -10.23
C ALA A 56 1.74 5.87 -9.57
N ILE A 57 1.57 5.95 -8.24
CA ILE A 57 0.57 5.17 -7.50
C ILE A 57 -0.85 5.60 -7.89
N SER A 58 -1.10 6.92 -8.00
CA SER A 58 -2.40 7.47 -8.40
C SER A 58 -2.83 6.90 -9.75
N GLU A 59 -1.97 6.97 -10.75
CA GLU A 59 -2.24 6.49 -12.10
C GLU A 59 -2.42 4.97 -12.15
N MET A 60 -1.57 4.21 -11.44
CA MET A 60 -1.70 2.76 -11.33
C MET A 60 -3.09 2.36 -10.84
N ILE A 61 -3.56 3.00 -9.77
CA ILE A 61 -4.86 2.69 -9.18
C ILE A 61 -6.01 3.12 -10.10
N LYS A 62 -5.99 4.35 -10.61
CA LYS A 62 -7.07 4.89 -11.46
C LYS A 62 -7.25 4.12 -12.78
N ARG A 63 -6.16 3.62 -13.37
CA ARG A 63 -6.20 2.83 -14.61
C ARG A 63 -6.53 1.37 -14.41
N SER A 64 -6.54 0.89 -13.16
CA SER A 64 -6.82 -0.52 -12.89
C SER A 64 -8.32 -0.84 -13.05
N GLN A 65 -8.61 -2.07 -13.46
CA GLN A 65 -9.98 -2.60 -13.46
C GLN A 65 -10.61 -2.66 -12.06
N HIS A 66 -9.79 -2.57 -11.01
CA HIS A 66 -10.23 -2.62 -9.61
C HIS A 66 -10.61 -1.24 -9.04
N TYR A 67 -10.34 -0.14 -9.77
CA TYR A 67 -10.54 1.22 -9.24
C TYR A 67 -11.95 1.46 -8.67
N GLY A 68 -12.98 1.02 -9.38
CA GLY A 68 -14.37 1.16 -8.93
C GLY A 68 -14.69 0.43 -7.62
N GLN A 69 -13.90 -0.57 -7.26
CA GLN A 69 -14.12 -1.42 -6.10
C GLN A 69 -13.19 -1.08 -4.92
N ILE A 70 -12.00 -0.56 -5.18
CA ILE A 70 -11.05 -0.14 -4.14
C ILE A 70 -11.67 0.99 -3.32
N ARG A 71 -11.68 0.82 -2.00
CA ARG A 71 -12.26 1.78 -1.05
C ARG A 71 -11.22 2.53 -0.25
N VAL A 72 -10.05 1.94 -0.01
CA VAL A 72 -8.99 2.50 0.83
C VAL A 72 -7.63 2.09 0.29
N ILE A 73 -6.67 3.01 0.38
CA ILE A 73 -5.25 2.79 0.07
C ILE A 73 -4.50 2.60 1.38
N LEU A 74 -3.74 1.53 1.49
CA LEU A 74 -2.88 1.21 2.63
C LEU A 74 -1.42 1.39 2.24
N LEU A 75 -0.71 2.19 3.00
CA LEU A 75 0.73 2.41 2.89
C LEU A 75 1.41 1.97 4.19
N SER A 76 2.66 1.58 4.11
CA SER A 76 3.50 1.33 5.28
C SER A 76 4.90 1.85 5.06
N ARG A 77 5.45 2.53 6.06
CA ARG A 77 6.85 2.99 6.02
C ARG A 77 7.83 1.84 5.81
N PHE A 78 7.49 0.67 6.33
CA PHE A 78 8.30 -0.55 6.23
C PHE A 78 8.21 -1.24 4.86
N SER A 79 7.25 -0.85 4.02
CA SER A 79 7.06 -1.39 2.66
C SER A 79 7.53 -0.43 1.56
N LEU A 80 8.14 0.70 1.94
CA LEU A 80 8.58 1.76 1.03
C LEU A 80 10.06 2.04 1.22
N PRO A 81 10.82 2.42 0.16
CA PRO A 81 12.19 2.87 0.28
C PRO A 81 12.29 4.10 1.19
N MET A 82 13.41 4.25 1.90
CA MET A 82 13.62 5.40 2.80
C MET A 82 13.63 6.72 2.04
N GLU A 83 14.16 6.72 0.83
CA GLU A 83 14.27 7.89 -0.05
C GLU A 83 12.95 8.25 -0.72
N ALA A 84 12.00 7.34 -0.74
CA ALA A 84 10.73 7.54 -1.40
C ALA A 84 9.91 8.65 -0.74
N LYS A 85 9.45 9.57 -1.57
CA LYS A 85 8.53 10.63 -1.18
C LYS A 85 7.11 10.24 -1.56
N ILE A 86 6.19 10.43 -0.63
CA ILE A 86 4.78 10.21 -0.86
C ILE A 86 3.98 11.15 0.04
N SER A 87 3.02 11.85 -0.55
CA SER A 87 2.04 12.64 0.20
C SER A 87 0.73 11.88 0.29
N SER A 88 0.37 11.45 1.49
CA SER A 88 -0.90 10.75 1.76
C SER A 88 -2.11 11.61 1.42
N ASN A 89 -2.03 12.92 1.70
CA ASN A 89 -3.11 13.85 1.41
C ASN A 89 -3.30 14.03 -0.11
N ASN A 90 -2.22 14.25 -0.85
CA ASN A 90 -2.29 14.40 -2.31
C ASN A 90 -2.75 13.09 -2.98
N LEU A 91 -2.25 11.95 -2.51
CA LEU A 91 -2.68 10.64 -3.01
C LEU A 91 -4.18 10.43 -2.77
N SER A 92 -4.67 10.76 -1.58
CA SER A 92 -6.09 10.67 -1.24
C SER A 92 -6.96 11.53 -2.16
N VAL A 93 -6.53 12.76 -2.42
CA VAL A 93 -7.24 13.69 -3.31
C VAL A 93 -7.20 13.20 -4.75
N ASN A 94 -6.03 12.84 -5.25
CA ASN A 94 -5.83 12.43 -6.65
C ASN A 94 -6.61 11.16 -7.01
N VAL A 95 -6.66 10.20 -6.11
CA VAL A 95 -7.38 8.92 -6.33
C VAL A 95 -8.86 9.02 -5.93
N GLY A 96 -9.22 9.98 -5.07
CA GLY A 96 -10.56 10.09 -4.50
C GLY A 96 -10.86 8.94 -3.53
N ARG A 97 -9.85 8.43 -2.84
CA ARG A 97 -9.95 7.36 -1.83
C ARG A 97 -9.16 7.73 -0.58
N PRO A 98 -9.64 7.34 0.61
CA PRO A 98 -8.85 7.53 1.83
C PRO A 98 -7.53 6.77 1.77
N VAL A 99 -6.53 7.31 2.48
CA VAL A 99 -5.21 6.69 2.67
C VAL A 99 -4.98 6.46 4.16
N ILE A 100 -4.55 5.26 4.52
CA ILE A 100 -4.05 4.91 5.86
C ILE A 100 -2.56 4.59 5.72
N PHE A 101 -1.71 5.28 6.47
CA PHE A 101 -0.26 5.11 6.41
C PHE A 101 0.27 4.59 7.75
N LEU A 102 0.69 3.33 7.79
CA LEU A 102 1.29 2.67 8.95
C LEU A 102 2.77 3.04 9.10
N GLY A 103 3.17 3.31 10.33
CA GLY A 103 4.57 3.65 10.66
C GLY A 103 5.00 5.03 10.20
N GLY A 104 4.09 5.88 9.75
CA GLY A 104 4.42 7.20 9.25
C GLY A 104 3.21 7.96 8.73
N GLY A 105 3.48 8.91 7.83
CA GLY A 105 2.47 9.76 7.21
C GLY A 105 2.45 11.17 7.79
N GLU A 106 1.42 11.91 7.45
CA GLU A 106 1.22 13.29 7.86
C GLU A 106 0.41 13.34 9.16
N GLU A 107 0.71 14.31 10.03
CA GLU A 107 -0.01 14.53 11.29
C GLU A 107 -1.53 14.72 11.06
N PRO A 108 -2.38 14.26 11.97
CA PRO A 108 -2.09 13.66 13.28
C PRO A 108 -1.73 12.17 13.21
N ILE A 109 -0.87 11.71 14.11
CA ILE A 109 -0.46 10.32 14.26
C ILE A 109 -1.25 9.67 15.39
N TYR A 110 -1.77 8.47 15.15
CA TYR A 110 -2.57 7.67 16.09
C TYR A 110 -1.87 6.34 16.39
N THR A 111 -2.22 5.75 17.53
CA THR A 111 -1.79 4.39 17.87
C THR A 111 -2.95 3.41 17.67
N TRP A 112 -2.67 2.33 16.93
CA TRP A 112 -3.56 1.21 16.76
C TRP A 112 -3.02 -0.02 17.48
N ARG A 113 -3.89 -0.76 18.15
CA ARG A 113 -3.55 -1.97 18.90
C ARG A 113 -4.39 -3.15 18.43
N ASN A 114 -3.72 -4.29 18.25
CA ASN A 114 -4.36 -5.53 17.86
C ASN A 114 -3.64 -6.72 18.51
N ARG A 115 -4.37 -7.51 19.31
CA ARG A 115 -3.88 -8.75 19.94
C ARG A 115 -2.53 -8.60 20.65
N GLY A 116 -2.35 -7.53 21.40
CA GLY A 116 -1.12 -7.28 22.18
C GLY A 116 0.01 -6.58 21.41
N GLU A 117 -0.10 -6.45 20.10
CA GLU A 117 0.80 -5.67 19.27
C GLU A 117 0.27 -4.26 19.04
N GLN A 118 1.15 -3.32 18.70
CA GLN A 118 0.77 -1.96 18.38
C GLN A 118 1.55 -1.41 17.19
N ALA A 119 0.91 -0.52 16.45
CA ALA A 119 1.50 0.26 15.37
C ALA A 119 1.01 1.72 15.43
N VAL A 120 1.79 2.64 14.91
CA VAL A 120 1.34 4.01 14.70
C VAL A 120 0.85 4.16 13.26
N PHE A 121 -0.10 5.06 13.04
CA PHE A 121 -0.62 5.36 11.71
C PHE A 121 -1.13 6.79 11.59
N SER A 122 -1.20 7.29 10.38
CA SER A 122 -1.95 8.47 10.01
C SER A 122 -3.09 8.10 9.06
N ALA A 123 -4.08 8.98 8.92
CA ALA A 123 -5.22 8.77 8.03
C ALA A 123 -5.58 10.05 7.29
N SER A 124 -5.67 9.97 5.97
CA SER A 124 -6.08 11.06 5.09
C SER A 124 -7.43 10.74 4.45
N GLY A 125 -8.38 11.68 4.50
CA GLY A 125 -9.70 11.51 3.89
C GLY A 125 -10.68 10.61 4.65
N ILE A 126 -10.34 10.20 5.88
CA ILE A 126 -11.15 9.31 6.70
C ILE A 126 -10.94 9.61 8.19
N SER A 127 -11.92 9.32 9.03
CA SER A 127 -11.78 9.48 10.48
C SER A 127 -10.87 8.41 11.10
N ARG A 128 -10.27 8.72 12.25
CA ARG A 128 -9.49 7.75 13.05
C ARG A 128 -10.27 6.45 13.30
N TRP A 129 -11.50 6.55 13.78
CA TRP A 129 -12.34 5.39 14.09
C TRP A 129 -12.58 4.49 12.88
N SER A 130 -12.89 5.09 11.72
CA SER A 130 -13.08 4.33 10.47
C SER A 130 -11.77 3.68 10.02
N ALA A 131 -10.63 4.38 10.16
CA ALA A 131 -9.32 3.83 9.82
C ALA A 131 -8.96 2.62 10.70
N GLU A 132 -9.16 2.71 12.03
CA GLU A 132 -8.93 1.59 12.95
C GLU A 132 -9.82 0.38 12.62
N SER A 133 -11.09 0.62 12.26
CA SER A 133 -12.02 -0.45 11.85
C SER A 133 -11.58 -1.12 10.55
N ILE A 134 -11.04 -0.37 9.60
CA ILE A 134 -10.48 -0.89 8.35
C ILE A 134 -9.22 -1.71 8.62
N LEU A 135 -8.30 -1.20 9.42
CA LEU A 135 -7.11 -1.92 9.83
C LEU A 135 -7.47 -3.27 10.46
N LYS A 136 -8.45 -3.29 11.36
CA LYS A 136 -8.95 -4.52 11.98
C LYS A 136 -9.54 -5.49 10.95
N ALA A 137 -10.35 -5.00 10.01
CA ALA A 137 -10.98 -5.84 8.98
C ALA A 137 -9.99 -6.41 7.96
N SER A 138 -8.87 -5.70 7.70
CA SER A 138 -7.86 -6.06 6.69
C SER A 138 -6.63 -6.76 7.26
N THR A 139 -6.53 -6.93 8.58
CA THR A 139 -5.41 -7.59 9.27
C THR A 139 -5.84 -8.96 9.79
N ARG A 140 -5.09 -9.98 9.44
CA ARG A 140 -5.32 -11.36 9.90
C ARG A 140 -4.57 -11.65 11.19
N GLU A 141 -3.29 -11.30 11.23
CA GLU A 141 -2.40 -11.50 12.36
C GLU A 141 -1.54 -10.26 12.60
N GLY A 142 -1.18 -10.01 13.87
CA GLY A 142 -0.36 -8.86 14.25
C GLY A 142 -1.01 -7.51 13.92
N VAL A 143 -0.21 -6.59 13.42
CA VAL A 143 -0.62 -5.20 13.10
C VAL A 143 -0.41 -4.83 11.62
N THR A 144 -0.06 -5.80 10.77
CA THR A 144 0.16 -5.56 9.34
C THR A 144 -1.02 -6.08 8.52
N PRO A 145 -1.76 -5.24 7.79
CA PRO A 145 -2.80 -5.67 6.86
C PRO A 145 -2.28 -6.65 5.81
N GLU A 146 -3.10 -7.64 5.44
CA GLU A 146 -2.72 -8.69 4.48
C GLU A 146 -2.33 -8.13 3.11
N ALA A 147 -3.00 -7.09 2.64
CA ALA A 147 -2.65 -6.43 1.39
C ALA A 147 -1.21 -5.89 1.39
N LEU A 148 -0.75 -5.31 2.49
CA LEU A 148 0.64 -4.82 2.63
C LEU A 148 1.64 -5.97 2.75
N ARG A 149 1.30 -7.00 3.54
CA ARG A 149 2.15 -8.17 3.70
C ARG A 149 2.38 -8.87 2.37
N VAL A 150 1.32 -9.11 1.60
CA VAL A 150 1.41 -9.77 0.29
C VAL A 150 2.09 -8.88 -0.75
N ALA A 151 1.87 -7.56 -0.73
CA ALA A 151 2.58 -6.63 -1.62
C ALA A 151 4.10 -6.69 -1.39
N THR A 152 4.54 -6.70 -0.14
CA THR A 152 5.96 -6.82 0.23
C THR A 152 6.55 -8.16 -0.21
N LEU A 153 5.83 -9.25 -0.02
CA LEU A 153 6.27 -10.59 -0.46
C LEU A 153 6.37 -10.67 -1.98
N THR A 154 5.41 -10.12 -2.71
CA THR A 154 5.41 -10.09 -4.18
C THR A 154 6.60 -9.31 -4.71
N LEU A 155 6.88 -8.17 -4.11
CA LEU A 155 8.03 -7.33 -4.48
C LEU A 155 9.35 -8.06 -4.25
N SER A 156 9.52 -8.72 -3.10
CA SER A 156 10.72 -9.50 -2.77
C SER A 156 10.92 -10.66 -3.73
N ALA A 157 9.86 -11.35 -4.12
CA ALA A 157 9.94 -12.47 -5.09
C ALA A 157 10.35 -12.00 -6.50
N LEU A 158 9.92 -10.81 -6.91
CA LEU A 158 10.33 -10.21 -8.19
C LEU A 158 11.82 -9.84 -8.18
N HIS A 159 12.31 -9.27 -7.08
CA HIS A 159 13.71 -8.88 -6.93
C HIS A 159 14.64 -10.08 -7.00
N ASN A 160 14.36 -11.13 -6.24
CA ASN A 160 15.17 -12.37 -6.24
C ASN A 160 15.24 -13.04 -7.63
N ARG A 161 14.23 -12.90 -8.47
CA ARG A 161 14.26 -13.42 -9.86
C ARG A 161 15.19 -12.63 -10.76
N VAL A 162 15.26 -11.32 -10.59
CA VAL A 162 16.15 -10.45 -11.38
C VAL A 162 17.60 -10.75 -11.04
N ASP A 163 17.94 -10.94 -9.77
CA ASP A 163 19.29 -11.29 -9.32
C ASP A 163 19.72 -12.69 -9.82
N ALA A 164 18.83 -13.67 -9.78
CA ALA A 164 19.09 -15.02 -10.28
C ALA A 164 19.32 -15.06 -11.81
N GLN A 165 18.68 -14.19 -12.58
CA GLN A 165 18.91 -14.09 -14.03
C GLN A 165 20.16 -13.26 -14.39
N GLY A 166 20.60 -12.36 -13.50
CA GLY A 166 21.83 -11.56 -13.67
C GLY A 166 23.11 -12.40 -13.54
N ILE A 167 23.09 -13.49 -12.80
CA ILE A 167 24.25 -14.36 -12.56
C ILE A 167 24.58 -15.25 -13.78
N ASN A 168 23.65 -15.45 -14.72
CA ASN A 168 23.82 -16.34 -15.88
C ASN A 168 24.33 -15.66 -17.17
N ARG A 169 24.88 -14.45 -17.08
CA ARG A 169 25.52 -13.78 -18.22
C ARG A 169 27.03 -13.64 -18.02
N THR A 170 27.72 -14.78 -17.94
CA THR A 170 29.15 -14.83 -18.26
C THR A 170 29.27 -15.14 -19.75
N PRO A 171 29.84 -14.25 -20.59
CA PRO A 171 30.11 -14.61 -21.97
C PRO A 171 31.20 -15.69 -22.00
N PRO A 172 31.11 -16.67 -22.89
CA PRO A 172 32.21 -17.59 -23.11
C PRO A 172 33.39 -16.80 -23.69
N GLY A 173 34.56 -16.99 -23.07
CA GLY A 173 35.83 -16.43 -23.55
C GLY A 173 36.25 -17.00 -24.91
#